data_658dc6ba9ffb92452d929c775204e412
#
_entry.id   658dc6ba9ffb92452d929c775204e412
#
_cell.length_a   1.000
_cell.length_b   1.000
_cell.length_c   1.000
_cell.angle_alpha   90.00
_cell.angle_beta   90.00
_cell.angle_gamma   90.00
#
_symmetry.space_group_name_H-M   'P 1'
#
loop_
_entity.id
_entity.type
_entity.pdbx_description
1 polymer ?
#
loop_
_entity_poly.entity_id
_entity_poly.type
_entity_poly.pdbx_seq_one_letter_code
_entity_poly.pdbx_strand_id
1 'polypeptide(L)'
;MQEKKELSLSIIENEIHPNEEFHGRIRVNYTGRFDTIVINSQIENSNDICNYTELNGKKINHPYARLSIYKKDLEQKSTIDFIAFTSHVPKNDISKVKFRTSIIQEHKEVVNDILVLQIKKKEKT
;
A
#
# COMPACT_ATOMS: atom_id res chain seq x y z
N MET A 1 27.60 -6.79 -1.35
CA MET A 1 26.95 -5.62 -0.79
C MET A 1 25.56 -5.47 -1.41
N GLN A 2 24.54 -5.52 -0.57
CA GLN A 2 23.18 -5.36 -1.07
C GLN A 2 22.89 -3.88 -1.24
N GLU A 3 22.43 -3.50 -2.42
CA GLU A 3 21.97 -2.15 -2.64
C GLU A 3 20.64 -1.96 -1.91
N LYS A 4 20.52 -0.87 -1.17
CA LYS A 4 19.24 -0.52 -0.57
C LYS A 4 18.30 -0.05 -1.65
N LYS A 5 17.09 -0.58 -1.67
CA LYS A 5 16.05 -0.07 -2.54
C LYS A 5 15.75 1.38 -2.18
N GLU A 6 15.57 2.21 -3.18
CA GLU A 6 15.20 3.60 -2.98
C GLU A 6 13.78 3.74 -2.43
N LEU A 7 12.95 2.75 -2.69
CA LEU A 7 11.58 2.71 -2.21
C LEU A 7 11.22 1.24 -1.99
N SER A 8 10.65 0.90 -0.84
CA SER A 8 10.22 -0.47 -0.59
C SER A 8 8.90 -0.50 0.15
N LEU A 9 8.05 -1.45 -0.23
CA LEU A 9 6.75 -1.70 0.36
C LEU A 9 6.75 -3.06 1.03
N SER A 10 6.28 -3.12 2.26
CA SER A 10 6.09 -4.38 2.96
C SER A 10 4.74 -4.39 3.66
N ILE A 11 4.17 -5.58 3.83
CA ILE A 11 2.93 -5.78 4.58
C ILE A 11 3.22 -6.87 5.59
N ILE A 12 2.83 -6.63 6.85
CA ILE A 12 3.14 -7.53 7.97
C ILE A 12 2.45 -8.87 7.79
N GLU A 13 1.19 -8.85 7.36
CA GLU A 13 0.41 -10.06 7.15
C GLU A 13 0.91 -10.79 5.89
N ASN A 14 1.03 -12.11 5.98
CA ASN A 14 1.43 -12.93 4.83
C ASN A 14 0.31 -13.08 3.81
N GLU A 15 -0.93 -12.95 4.26
CA GLU A 15 -2.10 -13.00 3.39
C GLU A 15 -3.17 -12.07 3.95
N ILE A 16 -4.08 -11.64 3.08
CA ILE A 16 -5.14 -10.70 3.43
C ILE A 16 -6.46 -11.48 3.47
N HIS A 17 -7.31 -11.16 4.45
CA HIS A 17 -8.64 -11.73 4.56
C HIS A 17 -9.70 -10.63 4.40
N PRO A 18 -10.85 -10.95 3.78
CA PRO A 18 -11.92 -9.96 3.62
C PRO A 18 -12.35 -9.36 4.96
N ASN A 19 -12.48 -8.04 4.97
CA ASN A 19 -12.97 -7.26 6.13
C ASN A 19 -12.04 -7.29 7.36
N GLU A 20 -10.81 -7.75 7.20
CA GLU A 20 -9.81 -7.68 8.26
C GLU A 20 -8.75 -6.65 7.90
N GLU A 21 -8.29 -5.91 8.90
CA GLU A 21 -7.23 -4.93 8.69
C GLU A 21 -5.89 -5.60 8.38
N PHE A 22 -5.12 -4.97 7.51
CA PHE A 22 -3.72 -5.34 7.30
C PHE A 22 -2.85 -4.08 7.42
N HIS A 23 -1.58 -4.31 7.71
CA HIS A 23 -0.64 -3.27 8.12
C HIS A 23 0.53 -3.21 7.14
N GLY A 24 0.73 -2.04 6.56
CA GLY A 24 1.80 -1.85 5.60
C GLY A 24 2.79 -0.81 6.03
N ARG A 25 3.98 -0.88 5.43
CA ARG A 25 5.05 0.09 5.64
C ARG A 25 5.74 0.39 4.31
N ILE A 26 5.90 1.66 4.05
CA ILE A 26 6.68 2.14 2.92
C ILE A 26 7.96 2.74 3.47
N ARG A 27 9.11 2.25 3.01
CA ARG A 27 10.41 2.82 3.37
C ARG A 27 10.92 3.64 2.22
N VAL A 28 11.35 4.86 2.52
CA VAL A 28 11.79 5.84 1.52
C VAL A 28 13.28 6.11 1.75
N ASN A 29 14.11 5.58 0.86
CA ASN A 29 15.55 5.82 0.88
C ASN A 29 16.00 6.69 -0.30
N TYR A 30 15.04 7.17 -1.08
CA TYR A 30 15.30 8.03 -2.23
C TYR A 30 15.80 9.39 -1.75
N THR A 31 16.95 9.81 -2.23
CA THR A 31 17.58 11.06 -1.83
C THR A 31 17.32 12.21 -2.79
N GLY A 32 16.71 11.92 -3.93
CA GLY A 32 16.39 12.94 -4.92
C GLY A 32 15.18 13.77 -4.52
N ARG A 33 14.90 14.77 -5.32
CA ARG A 33 13.75 15.64 -5.10
C ARG A 33 12.45 14.91 -5.50
N PHE A 34 11.41 15.07 -4.70
CA PHE A 34 10.09 14.53 -5.05
C PHE A 34 8.97 15.32 -4.39
N ASP A 35 7.78 15.20 -4.94
CA ASP A 35 6.59 15.91 -4.48
C ASP A 35 5.67 15.06 -3.62
N THR A 36 5.42 13.83 -4.08
CA THR A 36 4.46 12.93 -3.43
C THR A 36 4.91 11.48 -3.54
N ILE A 37 4.36 10.68 -2.63
CA ILE A 37 4.41 9.22 -2.70
C ILE A 37 2.96 8.75 -2.80
N VAL A 38 2.70 7.84 -3.73
CA VAL A 38 1.36 7.31 -3.98
C VAL A 38 1.39 5.82 -3.76
N ILE A 39 0.32 5.27 -3.17
CA ILE A 39 0.11 3.83 -3.12
C ILE A 39 -1.29 3.51 -3.61
N ASN A 40 -1.40 2.50 -4.46
CA ASN A 40 -2.68 1.97 -4.90
C ASN A 40 -2.62 0.44 -4.97
N SER A 41 -3.77 -0.16 -5.18
CA SER A 41 -3.89 -1.61 -5.27
C SER A 41 -4.79 -1.98 -6.44
N GLN A 42 -4.56 -3.18 -6.96
CA GLN A 42 -5.39 -3.75 -8.01
C GLN A 42 -5.64 -5.23 -7.70
N ILE A 43 -6.90 -5.60 -7.61
CA ILE A 43 -7.31 -6.97 -7.36
C ILE A 43 -7.63 -7.62 -8.69
N GLU A 44 -7.05 -8.81 -8.94
CA GLU A 44 -7.22 -9.47 -10.23
C GLU A 44 -8.69 -9.79 -10.53
N ASN A 45 -9.08 -9.56 -11.78
CA ASN A 45 -10.42 -9.82 -12.28
C ASN A 45 -11.54 -9.15 -11.46
N SER A 46 -11.24 -7.97 -10.89
CA SER A 46 -12.19 -7.27 -10.05
C SER A 46 -11.98 -5.78 -10.12
N ASN A 47 -13.05 -5.02 -9.91
CA ASN A 47 -12.99 -3.58 -9.70
C ASN A 47 -13.03 -3.23 -8.21
N ASP A 48 -13.03 -4.24 -7.34
CA ASP A 48 -12.98 -4.02 -5.90
C ASP A 48 -11.64 -3.41 -5.51
N ILE A 49 -11.64 -2.67 -4.41
CA ILE A 49 -10.49 -1.88 -3.99
C ILE A 49 -10.11 -2.23 -2.56
N CYS A 50 -8.89 -1.85 -2.20
CA CYS A 50 -8.48 -1.77 -0.80
C CYS A 50 -8.69 -0.33 -0.34
N ASN A 51 -9.14 -0.17 0.90
CA ASN A 51 -9.39 1.12 1.50
C ASN A 51 -8.35 1.40 2.59
N TYR A 52 -7.70 2.55 2.51
CA TYR A 52 -6.70 2.97 3.48
C TYR A 52 -7.39 3.75 4.59
N THR A 53 -7.27 3.29 5.82
CA THR A 53 -8.02 3.82 6.95
C THR A 53 -7.16 4.59 7.95
N GLU A 54 -5.85 4.40 7.94
CA GLU A 54 -4.96 5.06 8.86
C GLU A 54 -3.59 5.30 8.22
N LEU A 55 -2.99 6.44 8.53
CA LEU A 55 -1.68 6.85 8.02
C LEU A 55 -0.86 7.41 9.16
N ASN A 56 0.28 6.78 9.46
CA ASN A 56 1.20 7.19 10.54
C ASN A 56 0.47 7.47 11.87
N GLY A 57 -0.48 6.60 12.22
CA GLY A 57 -1.23 6.70 13.46
C GLY A 57 -2.43 7.63 13.41
N LYS A 58 -2.66 8.31 12.28
CA LYS A 58 -3.80 9.22 12.14
C LYS A 58 -4.89 8.58 11.30
N LYS A 59 -6.12 8.62 11.79
CA LYS A 59 -7.26 8.08 11.06
C LYS A 59 -7.57 8.93 9.83
N ILE A 60 -7.89 8.24 8.75
CA ILE A 60 -8.35 8.86 7.52
C ILE A 60 -9.87 8.90 7.58
N ASN A 61 -10.47 10.11 7.50
CA ASN A 61 -11.91 10.29 7.63
C ASN A 61 -12.71 9.63 6.51
N HIS A 62 -12.13 9.61 5.31
CA HIS A 62 -12.77 9.00 4.15
C HIS A 62 -11.81 7.99 3.55
N PRO A 63 -12.14 6.68 3.61
CA PRO A 63 -11.27 5.67 3.01
C PRO A 63 -11.09 5.90 1.51
N TYR A 64 -9.86 5.85 1.05
CA TYR A 64 -9.52 6.04 -0.36
C TYR A 64 -8.92 4.78 -0.94
N ALA A 65 -9.20 4.54 -2.22
CA ALA A 65 -8.57 3.44 -2.97
C ALA A 65 -7.12 3.76 -3.32
N ARG A 66 -6.80 5.03 -3.37
CA ARG A 66 -5.45 5.53 -3.67
C ARG A 66 -5.06 6.52 -2.61
N LEU A 67 -3.90 6.31 -2.00
CA LEU A 67 -3.40 7.20 -0.96
C LEU A 67 -2.24 8.02 -1.53
N SER A 68 -2.33 9.35 -1.40
CA SER A 68 -1.27 10.27 -1.80
C SER A 68 -0.69 10.92 -0.56
N ILE A 69 0.63 10.83 -0.43
CA ILE A 69 1.35 11.35 0.73
C ILE A 69 2.32 12.41 0.25
N TYR A 70 2.11 13.66 0.67
CA TYR A 70 2.97 14.76 0.26
C TYR A 70 4.24 14.79 1.09
N LYS A 71 5.35 15.12 0.45
CA LYS A 71 6.66 15.16 1.12
C LYS A 71 6.63 16.05 2.35
N LYS A 72 5.95 17.20 2.27
CA LYS A 72 5.85 18.14 3.41
C LYS A 72 5.22 17.50 4.64
N ASP A 73 4.37 16.49 4.45
CA ASP A 73 3.67 15.82 5.56
C ASP A 73 4.49 14.69 6.18
N LEU A 74 5.63 14.35 5.60
CA LEU A 74 6.50 13.31 6.13
C LEU A 74 7.34 13.76 7.31
N GLU A 75 7.52 15.06 7.50
CA GLU A 75 8.29 15.62 8.62
C GLU A 75 9.67 14.98 8.77
N GLN A 76 10.36 14.79 7.63
CA GLN A 76 11.69 14.17 7.57
C GLN A 76 11.72 12.68 7.96
N LYS A 77 10.58 12.05 8.07
CA LYS A 77 10.51 10.60 8.33
C LYS A 77 10.83 9.83 7.05
N SER A 78 11.51 8.71 7.22
CA SER A 78 11.83 7.81 6.10
C SER A 78 10.89 6.62 6.00
N THR A 79 9.92 6.50 6.92
CA THR A 79 8.95 5.41 6.90
C THR A 79 7.54 5.94 6.99
N ILE A 80 6.64 5.27 6.28
CA ILE A 80 5.22 5.57 6.28
C ILE A 80 4.49 4.29 6.66
N ASP A 81 3.75 4.32 7.77
CA ASP A 81 2.94 3.18 8.22
C ASP A 81 1.49 3.43 7.86
N PHE A 82 0.81 2.42 7.34
CA PHE A 82 -0.60 2.54 7.00
C PHE A 82 -1.37 1.30 7.41
N ILE A 83 -2.67 1.48 7.62
CA ILE A 83 -3.62 0.40 7.85
C ILE A 83 -4.66 0.46 6.75
N ALA A 84 -5.03 -0.71 6.23
CA ALA A 84 -6.00 -0.81 5.17
C ALA A 84 -6.83 -2.08 5.33
N PHE A 85 -7.92 -2.17 4.57
CA PHE A 85 -8.73 -3.38 4.50
C PHE A 85 -9.39 -3.45 3.12
N THR A 86 -9.88 -4.63 2.77
CA THR A 86 -10.72 -4.79 1.59
C THR A 86 -11.94 -5.62 1.95
N SER A 87 -13.07 -5.30 1.34
CA SER A 87 -14.28 -6.11 1.46
C SER A 87 -14.39 -7.14 0.34
N HIS A 88 -13.39 -7.20 -0.53
CA HIS A 88 -13.39 -8.16 -1.64
C HIS A 88 -13.42 -9.60 -1.13
N VAL A 89 -14.37 -10.38 -1.65
CA VAL A 89 -14.45 -11.81 -1.35
C VAL A 89 -14.08 -12.55 -2.65
N PRO A 90 -13.02 -13.37 -2.63
CA PRO A 90 -12.64 -14.12 -3.83
C PRO A 90 -13.75 -15.06 -4.29
N LYS A 91 -13.95 -15.16 -5.59
CA LYS A 91 -14.92 -16.10 -6.16
C LYS A 91 -14.48 -17.54 -5.93
N ASN A 92 -13.18 -17.77 -6.12
CA ASN A 92 -12.53 -19.03 -5.77
C ASN A 92 -11.94 -18.88 -4.37
N ASP A 93 -10.97 -19.70 -4.01
CA ASP A 93 -10.39 -19.62 -2.67
C ASP A 93 -9.49 -18.40 -2.50
N ILE A 94 -8.87 -17.94 -3.56
CA ILE A 94 -7.83 -16.93 -3.53
C ILE A 94 -8.00 -15.93 -4.69
N SER A 95 -7.75 -14.65 -4.39
CA SER A 95 -7.54 -13.61 -5.42
C SER A 95 -6.18 -12.99 -5.19
N LYS A 96 -5.46 -12.69 -6.27
CA LYS A 96 -4.20 -11.95 -6.16
C LYS A 96 -4.48 -10.47 -6.08
N VAL A 97 -3.73 -9.77 -5.24
CA VAL A 97 -3.77 -8.31 -5.17
C VAL A 97 -2.37 -7.77 -5.37
N LYS A 98 -2.26 -6.79 -6.26
CA LYS A 98 -1.00 -6.11 -6.53
C LYS A 98 -1.04 -4.73 -5.91
N PHE A 99 -0.06 -4.43 -5.06
CA PHE A 99 0.15 -3.09 -4.51
C PHE A 99 1.29 -2.44 -5.25
N ARG A 100 1.11 -1.18 -5.59
CA ARG A 100 2.17 -0.40 -6.23
C ARG A 100 2.31 0.91 -5.50
N THR A 101 3.54 1.21 -5.05
CA THR A 101 3.87 2.51 -4.50
C THR A 101 4.87 3.20 -5.42
N SER A 102 4.72 4.51 -5.57
CA SER A 102 5.50 5.28 -6.52
C SER A 102 5.91 6.61 -5.92
N ILE A 103 7.14 7.05 -6.23
CA ILE A 103 7.60 8.39 -5.92
C ILE A 103 7.36 9.24 -7.17
N ILE A 104 6.67 10.37 -6.98
CA ILE A 104 6.28 11.27 -8.08
C ILE A 104 7.05 12.59 -7.97
N GLN A 105 7.65 12.99 -9.07
CA GLN A 105 8.34 14.28 -9.22
C GLN A 105 7.83 14.95 -10.49
N GLU A 106 7.24 16.13 -10.35
CA GLU A 106 6.72 16.89 -11.50
C GLU A 106 5.82 16.04 -12.40
N HIS A 107 4.86 15.33 -11.78
CA HIS A 107 3.90 14.45 -12.45
C HIS A 107 4.50 13.20 -13.09
N LYS A 108 5.78 12.93 -12.86
CA LYS A 108 6.46 11.74 -13.40
C LYS A 108 6.81 10.79 -12.27
N GLU A 109 6.63 9.50 -12.53
CA GLU A 109 7.07 8.45 -11.63
C GLU A 109 8.58 8.28 -11.77
N VAL A 110 9.32 8.45 -10.69
CA VAL A 110 10.78 8.30 -10.71
C VAL A 110 11.26 6.99 -10.11
N VAL A 111 10.51 6.44 -9.14
CA VAL A 111 10.81 5.16 -8.50
C VAL A 111 9.49 4.48 -8.18
N ASN A 112 9.47 3.15 -8.25
CA ASN A 112 8.31 2.39 -7.78
C ASN A 112 8.74 1.10 -7.11
N ASP A 113 7.82 0.52 -6.34
CA ASP A 113 7.94 -0.83 -5.82
C ASP A 113 6.60 -1.52 -5.91
N ILE A 114 6.62 -2.80 -6.20
CA ILE A 114 5.43 -3.61 -6.38
C ILE A 114 5.47 -4.79 -5.42
N LEU A 115 4.35 -5.07 -4.77
CA LEU A 115 4.18 -6.20 -3.88
C LEU A 115 2.91 -6.93 -4.27
N VAL A 116 2.99 -8.25 -4.44
CA VAL A 116 1.83 -9.08 -4.75
C VAL A 116 1.54 -9.99 -3.58
N LEU A 117 0.31 -9.97 -3.11
CA LEU A 117 -0.17 -10.83 -2.04
C LEU A 117 -1.44 -11.55 -2.49
N GLN A 118 -1.94 -12.42 -1.62
CA GLN A 118 -3.18 -13.15 -1.86
C GLN A 118 -4.24 -12.69 -0.87
N ILE A 119 -5.45 -12.51 -1.38
CA ILE A 119 -6.64 -12.36 -0.55
C ILE A 119 -7.27 -13.73 -0.46
N LYS A 120 -7.38 -14.26 0.74
CA LYS A 120 -7.86 -15.61 0.96
C LYS A 120 -9.13 -15.56 1.82
N LYS A 121 -10.13 -16.33 1.43
CA LYS A 121 -11.33 -16.48 2.24
C LYS A 121 -10.95 -17.05 3.60
N LYS A 122 -11.55 -16.50 4.65
CA LYS A 122 -11.36 -17.03 5.99
C LYS A 122 -12.17 -18.31 6.12
N GLU A 123 -11.53 -19.38 6.58
CA GLU A 123 -12.22 -20.63 6.79
C GLU A 123 -13.26 -20.46 7.91
N LYS A 124 -14.46 -20.97 7.66
CA LYS A 124 -15.48 -21.03 8.69
C LYS A 124 -15.18 -22.24 9.57
N THR A 125 -14.95 -21.97 10.83
CA THR A 125 -14.81 -23.02 11.83
C THR A 125 -16.17 -23.35 12.40
#